data_e98342d7ec97a6704078c23241dd9af8
#
_entry.id   e98342d7ec97a6704078c23241dd9af8
#
_cell.length_a   1.000
_cell.length_b   1.000
_cell.length_c   1.000
_cell.angle_alpha   90.00
_cell.angle_beta   90.00
_cell.angle_gamma   90.00
#
_symmetry.space_group_name_H-M   'P 1'
#
loop_
_entity.id
_entity.type
_entity.pdbx_description
1 polymer ?
#
loop_
_entity_poly.entity_id
_entity_poly.type
_entity_poly.pdbx_seq_one_letter_code
_entity_poly.pdbx_strand_id
1 'polypeptide(L)'
;MEQTQNPNNQRRVISLLVDNSNGVLARVASLFCRRGFNIDSLTVSATNDPSISRITVTLRGSEQALSQLILQTERLEVTRQVFELDPEKSLQRELLLLKVACNTAERAEMREIATIYKSKIIDLSPDSMVFELTGRPEKINAFLKMFSGYDILELCRPGITALERGGKHQHMQKPAQEVRDAQLPLPGTHCPQ
;
A
#
# COMPACT_ATOMS: atom_id res chain seq x y z
N MET A 1 -11.04 20.02 -21.23
CA MET A 1 -9.60 19.91 -21.52
C MET A 1 -9.16 18.53 -21.06
N GLU A 2 -9.10 17.58 -21.98
CA GLU A 2 -8.55 16.24 -21.76
C GLU A 2 -7.07 16.39 -21.44
N GLN A 3 -6.71 16.08 -20.21
CA GLN A 3 -5.30 15.91 -19.87
C GLN A 3 -4.82 14.67 -20.62
N THR A 4 -4.08 14.87 -21.69
CA THR A 4 -3.32 13.84 -22.39
C THR A 4 -2.48 13.13 -21.32
N GLN A 5 -2.91 11.93 -20.93
CA GLN A 5 -2.18 11.12 -19.95
C GLN A 5 -0.84 10.75 -20.59
N ASN A 6 0.21 11.39 -20.13
CA ASN A 6 1.58 11.03 -20.51
C ASN A 6 1.81 9.57 -20.06
N PRO A 7 2.01 8.61 -20.98
CA PRO A 7 2.15 7.20 -20.63
C PRO A 7 3.30 6.93 -19.66
N ASN A 8 4.24 7.87 -19.57
CA ASN A 8 5.37 7.79 -18.64
C ASN A 8 5.04 8.21 -17.20
N ASN A 9 3.81 8.68 -16.90
CA ASN A 9 3.44 9.17 -15.57
C ASN A 9 2.17 8.49 -15.03
N GLN A 10 1.93 7.26 -15.42
CA GLN A 10 0.77 6.50 -14.96
C GLN A 10 0.96 6.07 -13.50
N ARG A 11 -0.12 6.22 -12.70
CA ARG A 11 -0.16 5.74 -11.32
C ARG A 11 -0.17 4.22 -11.30
N ARG A 12 0.73 3.62 -10.55
CA ARG A 12 0.90 2.18 -10.41
C ARG A 12 0.84 1.78 -8.94
N VAL A 13 0.34 0.59 -8.68
CA VAL A 13 0.27 0.02 -7.33
C VAL A 13 1.05 -1.28 -7.30
N ILE A 14 2.06 -1.33 -6.43
CA ILE A 14 2.89 -2.53 -6.22
C ILE A 14 2.59 -3.09 -4.85
N SER A 15 2.46 -4.39 -4.76
CA SER A 15 2.38 -5.12 -3.49
C SER A 15 3.66 -5.94 -3.30
N LEU A 16 4.23 -5.85 -2.10
CA LEU A 16 5.37 -6.63 -1.68
C LEU A 16 4.97 -7.48 -0.48
N LEU A 17 5.37 -8.73 -0.49
CA LEU A 17 5.42 -9.58 0.70
C LEU A 17 6.87 -9.65 1.15
N VAL A 18 7.12 -9.25 2.37
CA VAL A 18 8.46 -9.12 2.95
C VAL A 18 8.51 -9.76 4.33
N ASP A 19 9.71 -10.09 4.79
CA ASP A 19 9.90 -10.54 6.17
C ASP A 19 9.45 -9.45 7.15
N ASN A 20 8.72 -9.84 8.18
CA ASN A 20 8.32 -8.93 9.25
C ASN A 20 9.46 -8.77 10.26
N SER A 21 10.49 -8.04 9.87
CA SER A 21 11.69 -7.81 10.68
C SER A 21 12.12 -6.34 10.68
N ASN A 22 12.96 -5.98 11.65
CA ASN A 22 13.42 -4.61 11.80
C ASN A 22 14.21 -4.13 10.57
N GLY A 23 13.95 -2.90 10.13
CA GLY A 23 14.68 -2.24 9.04
C GLY A 23 14.24 -2.63 7.63
N VAL A 24 13.28 -3.55 7.45
CA VAL A 24 12.80 -3.97 6.12
C VAL A 24 12.21 -2.80 5.35
N LEU A 25 11.35 -2.00 5.98
CA LEU A 25 10.75 -0.83 5.36
C LEU A 25 11.81 0.18 4.89
N ALA A 26 12.85 0.42 5.70
CA ALA A 26 13.93 1.32 5.34
C ALA A 26 14.73 0.82 4.13
N ARG A 27 14.96 -0.49 4.01
CA ARG A 27 15.64 -1.11 2.85
C ARG A 27 14.84 -0.94 1.58
N VAL A 28 13.54 -1.22 1.63
CA VAL A 28 12.62 -1.06 0.49
C VAL A 28 12.54 0.41 0.08
N ALA A 29 12.27 1.32 1.01
CA ALA A 29 12.19 2.76 0.73
C ALA A 29 13.50 3.31 0.15
N SER A 30 14.66 2.90 0.68
CA SER A 30 15.96 3.30 0.17
C SER A 30 16.23 2.83 -1.26
N LEU A 31 15.74 1.63 -1.63
CA LEU A 31 15.84 1.16 -3.00
C LEU A 31 15.03 2.04 -3.95
N PHE A 32 13.78 2.36 -3.60
CA PHE A 32 12.89 3.18 -4.41
C PHE A 32 13.45 4.60 -4.59
N CYS A 33 13.93 5.21 -3.51
CA CYS A 33 14.58 6.53 -3.55
C CYS A 33 15.82 6.55 -4.45
N ARG A 34 16.70 5.55 -4.34
CA ARG A 34 17.91 5.47 -5.19
C ARG A 34 17.60 5.30 -6.67
N ARG A 35 16.44 4.78 -7.00
CA ARG A 35 15.96 4.61 -8.38
C ARG A 35 15.17 5.82 -8.90
N GLY A 36 15.06 6.88 -8.11
CA GLY A 36 14.38 8.11 -8.49
C GLY A 36 12.85 8.01 -8.51
N PHE A 37 12.28 6.97 -7.88
CA PHE A 37 10.83 6.87 -7.75
C PHE A 37 10.34 7.71 -6.59
N ASN A 38 9.37 8.58 -6.87
CA ASN A 38 8.59 9.26 -5.84
C ASN A 38 7.47 8.33 -5.38
N ILE A 39 7.41 8.07 -4.08
CA ILE A 39 6.35 7.28 -3.46
C ILE A 39 5.19 8.20 -3.16
N ASP A 40 4.04 8.01 -3.84
CA ASP A 40 2.82 8.78 -3.59
C ASP A 40 2.17 8.36 -2.26
N SER A 41 2.15 7.06 -1.97
CA SER A 41 1.68 6.51 -0.70
C SER A 41 2.30 5.16 -0.40
N LEU A 42 2.39 4.82 0.89
CA LEU A 42 2.93 3.56 1.36
C LEU A 42 2.13 3.09 2.57
N THR A 43 1.59 1.88 2.48
CA THR A 43 0.92 1.21 3.60
C THR A 43 1.62 -0.09 3.94
N VAL A 44 1.75 -0.37 5.23
CA VAL A 44 2.36 -1.60 5.75
C VAL A 44 1.40 -2.26 6.72
N SER A 45 1.20 -3.55 6.57
CA SER A 45 0.38 -4.36 7.48
C SER A 45 0.96 -5.76 7.64
N ALA A 46 0.78 -6.35 8.81
CA ALA A 46 1.01 -7.78 8.99
C ALA A 46 0.03 -8.58 8.11
N THR A 47 0.44 -9.77 7.71
CA THR A 47 -0.44 -10.73 7.03
C THR A 47 -1.04 -11.70 8.05
N ASN A 48 -1.73 -12.75 7.56
CA ASN A 48 -2.16 -13.87 8.39
C ASN A 48 -0.97 -14.70 8.94
N ASP A 49 0.21 -14.57 8.35
CA ASP A 49 1.46 -15.09 8.89
C ASP A 49 2.20 -13.94 9.59
N PRO A 50 2.38 -13.99 10.94
CA PRO A 50 3.06 -12.93 11.69
C PRO A 50 4.50 -12.68 11.26
N SER A 51 5.15 -13.64 10.60
CA SER A 51 6.52 -13.50 10.08
C SER A 51 6.61 -12.70 8.79
N ILE A 52 5.45 -12.36 8.17
CA ILE A 52 5.36 -11.71 6.87
C ILE A 52 4.53 -10.44 6.96
N SER A 53 5.07 -9.37 6.42
CA SER A 53 4.36 -8.10 6.22
C SER A 53 4.05 -7.88 4.75
N ARG A 54 2.90 -7.26 4.49
CA ARG A 54 2.54 -6.71 3.18
C ARG A 54 2.84 -5.23 3.17
N ILE A 55 3.58 -4.80 2.17
CA ILE A 55 3.80 -3.40 1.84
C ILE A 55 3.06 -3.11 0.54
N THR A 56 2.15 -2.13 0.53
CA THR A 56 1.52 -1.64 -0.69
C THR A 56 2.05 -0.25 -0.99
N VAL A 57 2.67 -0.09 -2.14
CA VAL A 57 3.28 1.18 -2.58
C VAL A 57 2.55 1.70 -3.80
N THR A 58 2.19 2.97 -3.76
CA THR A 58 1.71 3.70 -4.92
C THR A 58 2.79 4.65 -5.41
N LEU A 59 3.07 4.60 -6.70
CA LEU A 59 4.08 5.43 -7.33
C LEU A 59 3.68 5.77 -8.77
N ARG A 60 4.47 6.65 -9.41
CA ARG A 60 4.30 7.02 -10.82
C ARG A 60 5.56 6.67 -11.60
N GLY A 61 5.39 6.15 -12.80
CA GLY A 61 6.50 5.80 -13.66
C GLY A 61 6.07 5.11 -14.94
N SER A 62 7.01 4.97 -15.87
CA SER A 62 6.82 4.17 -17.07
C SER A 62 6.81 2.68 -16.73
N GLU A 63 6.19 1.88 -17.59
CA GLU A 63 6.15 0.42 -17.44
C GLU A 63 7.55 -0.21 -17.39
N GLN A 64 8.47 0.30 -18.21
CA GLN A 64 9.84 -0.19 -18.25
C GLN A 64 10.59 0.11 -16.93
N ALA A 65 10.46 1.32 -16.40
CA ALA A 65 11.08 1.70 -15.14
C ALA A 65 10.52 0.87 -13.96
N LEU A 66 9.20 0.63 -13.97
CA LEU A 66 8.52 -0.20 -12.99
C LEU A 66 8.99 -1.65 -13.03
N SER A 67 9.08 -2.26 -14.22
CA SER A 67 9.56 -3.63 -14.37
C SER A 67 10.98 -3.80 -13.80
N GLN A 68 11.86 -2.81 -14.05
CA GLN A 68 13.20 -2.81 -13.48
C GLN A 68 13.18 -2.67 -11.95
N LEU A 69 12.28 -1.85 -11.41
CA LEU A 69 12.12 -1.69 -9.96
C LEU A 69 11.66 -3.01 -9.31
N ILE A 70 10.69 -3.69 -9.90
CA ILE A 70 10.19 -4.99 -9.43
C ILE A 70 11.34 -6.01 -9.38
N LEU A 71 12.05 -6.21 -10.50
CA LEU A 71 13.17 -7.14 -10.57
C LEU A 71 14.26 -6.88 -9.53
N GLN A 72 14.51 -5.61 -9.21
CA GLN A 72 15.52 -5.27 -8.19
C GLN A 72 14.99 -5.43 -6.76
N THR A 73 13.71 -5.20 -6.57
CA THR A 73 13.06 -5.40 -5.28
C THR A 73 13.00 -6.90 -4.94
N GLU A 74 12.78 -7.77 -5.92
CA GLU A 74 12.83 -9.23 -5.76
C GLU A 74 14.20 -9.74 -5.32
N ARG A 75 15.28 -9.03 -5.66
CA ARG A 75 16.66 -9.38 -5.25
C ARG A 75 17.00 -9.01 -3.81
N LEU A 76 16.14 -8.26 -3.13
CA LEU A 76 16.35 -7.98 -1.71
C LEU A 76 16.10 -9.27 -0.90
N GLU A 77 17.05 -9.65 -0.07
CA GLU A 77 17.00 -10.85 0.78
C GLU A 77 15.71 -10.93 1.63
N VAL A 78 15.20 -9.77 2.04
CA VAL A 78 14.00 -9.65 2.87
C VAL A 78 12.70 -9.74 2.07
N THR A 79 12.77 -9.79 0.73
CA THR A 79 11.61 -9.82 -0.14
C THR A 79 11.22 -11.26 -0.44
N ARG A 80 9.97 -11.60 -0.18
CA ARG A 80 9.37 -12.90 -0.50
C ARG A 80 8.73 -12.91 -1.87
N GLN A 81 8.02 -11.83 -2.19
CA GLN A 81 7.30 -11.68 -3.44
C GLN A 81 7.05 -10.21 -3.74
N VAL A 82 7.09 -9.85 -5.02
CA VAL A 82 6.72 -8.52 -5.52
C VAL A 82 5.84 -8.68 -6.74
N PHE A 83 4.77 -7.89 -6.83
CA PHE A 83 3.90 -7.91 -8.00
C PHE A 83 3.17 -6.58 -8.15
N GLU A 84 2.88 -6.23 -9.39
CA GLU A 84 2.02 -5.11 -9.71
C GLU A 84 0.55 -5.53 -9.59
N LEU A 85 -0.26 -4.66 -9.01
CA LEU A 85 -1.70 -4.85 -8.88
C LEU A 85 -2.43 -4.12 -10.01
N ASP A 86 -2.89 -4.88 -10.99
CA ASP A 86 -3.74 -4.39 -12.08
C ASP A 86 -5.03 -3.77 -11.48
N PRO A 87 -5.36 -2.52 -11.79
CA PRO A 87 -6.56 -1.84 -11.26
C PRO A 87 -7.86 -2.59 -11.53
N GLU A 88 -7.98 -3.30 -12.65
CA GLU A 88 -9.20 -4.04 -13.00
C GLU A 88 -9.28 -5.40 -12.31
N LYS A 89 -8.13 -6.02 -12.08
CA LYS A 89 -8.01 -7.35 -11.44
C LYS A 89 -7.77 -7.29 -9.95
N SER A 90 -7.77 -6.09 -9.36
CA SER A 90 -7.56 -5.90 -7.92
C SER A 90 -8.71 -5.14 -7.25
N LEU A 91 -8.76 -5.26 -5.93
CA LEU A 91 -9.59 -4.45 -5.06
C LEU A 91 -8.69 -3.41 -4.41
N GLN A 92 -8.92 -2.15 -4.73
CA GLN A 92 -8.16 -1.03 -4.16
C GLN A 92 -9.09 -0.17 -3.32
N ARG A 93 -8.69 0.14 -2.10
CA ARG A 93 -9.43 1.00 -1.17
C ARG A 93 -8.49 1.93 -0.43
N GLU A 94 -9.00 3.13 -0.17
CA GLU A 94 -8.39 4.09 0.73
C GLU A 94 -9.35 4.41 1.87
N LEU A 95 -8.80 4.71 3.02
CA LEU A 95 -9.50 5.31 4.14
C LEU A 95 -9.20 6.82 4.14
N LEU A 96 -10.21 7.63 4.40
CA LEU A 96 -10.09 9.06 4.69
C LEU A 96 -10.72 9.35 6.04
N LEU A 97 -9.98 10.04 6.89
CA LEU A 97 -10.52 10.76 8.04
C LEU A 97 -10.35 12.25 7.77
N LEU A 98 -11.46 12.99 7.80
CA LEU A 98 -11.51 14.42 7.47
C LEU A 98 -12.19 15.18 8.59
N LYS A 99 -11.48 16.09 9.24
CA LYS A 99 -12.03 17.01 10.24
C LYS A 99 -12.19 18.38 9.65
N VAL A 100 -13.40 18.92 9.73
CA VAL A 100 -13.77 20.20 9.12
C VAL A 100 -14.39 21.09 10.19
N ALA A 101 -13.97 22.36 10.23
CA ALA A 101 -14.64 23.37 11.03
C ALA A 101 -16.06 23.61 10.51
N CYS A 102 -17.03 23.75 11.39
CA CYS A 102 -18.40 24.04 11.00
C CYS A 102 -19.16 24.81 12.08
N ASN A 103 -20.00 25.70 11.64
CA ASN A 103 -21.03 26.29 12.47
C ASN A 103 -22.36 25.53 12.35
N THR A 104 -23.36 25.90 13.13
CA THR A 104 -24.66 25.23 13.14
C THR A 104 -25.39 25.28 11.80
N ALA A 105 -25.22 26.34 11.00
CA ALA A 105 -25.90 26.51 9.72
C ALA A 105 -25.26 25.57 8.65
N GLU A 106 -23.95 25.41 8.66
CA GLU A 106 -23.21 24.58 7.69
C GLU A 106 -23.39 23.08 7.89
N ARG A 107 -23.75 22.64 9.10
CA ARG A 107 -23.92 21.23 9.43
C ARG A 107 -24.94 20.50 8.58
N ALA A 108 -26.01 21.19 8.16
CA ALA A 108 -27.05 20.56 7.35
C ALA A 108 -26.51 20.19 5.97
N GLU A 109 -25.77 21.08 5.33
CA GLU A 109 -25.13 20.86 4.03
C GLU A 109 -24.05 19.78 4.12
N MET A 110 -23.19 19.82 5.14
CA MET A 110 -22.15 18.78 5.35
C MET A 110 -22.76 17.39 5.56
N ARG A 111 -23.89 17.28 6.26
CA ARG A 111 -24.60 16.01 6.39
C ARG A 111 -25.20 15.51 5.07
N GLU A 112 -25.66 16.42 4.22
CA GLU A 112 -26.13 16.06 2.88
C GLU A 112 -24.99 15.49 2.03
N ILE A 113 -23.84 16.17 2.00
CA ILE A 113 -22.63 15.68 1.35
C ILE A 113 -22.26 14.28 1.89
N ALA A 114 -22.25 14.11 3.21
CA ALA A 114 -21.94 12.84 3.84
C ALA A 114 -22.91 11.73 3.40
N THR A 115 -24.19 12.03 3.29
CA THR A 115 -25.23 11.09 2.87
C THR A 115 -25.04 10.67 1.40
N ILE A 116 -24.78 11.61 0.51
CA ILE A 116 -24.56 11.37 -0.93
C ILE A 116 -23.35 10.44 -1.13
N TYR A 117 -22.25 10.71 -0.46
CA TYR A 117 -21.01 9.91 -0.57
C TYR A 117 -21.02 8.65 0.29
N LYS A 118 -22.06 8.45 1.12
CA LYS A 118 -22.14 7.36 2.11
C LYS A 118 -20.92 7.34 3.02
N SER A 119 -20.50 8.54 3.46
CA SER A 119 -19.51 8.70 4.52
C SER A 119 -20.18 8.64 5.88
N LYS A 120 -19.42 8.23 6.88
CA LYS A 120 -19.87 8.24 8.28
C LYS A 120 -19.42 9.53 8.93
N ILE A 121 -20.29 10.11 9.77
CA ILE A 121 -19.91 11.13 10.74
C ILE A 121 -19.54 10.37 11.99
N ILE A 122 -18.27 10.43 12.40
CA ILE A 122 -17.73 9.65 13.51
C ILE A 122 -17.48 10.52 14.76
N ASP A 123 -17.44 11.84 14.57
CA ASP A 123 -17.39 12.79 15.67
C ASP A 123 -18.14 14.07 15.30
N LEU A 124 -18.81 14.67 16.29
CA LEU A 124 -19.56 15.92 16.16
C LEU A 124 -19.33 16.77 17.41
N SER A 125 -18.64 17.90 17.22
CA SER A 125 -18.37 18.90 18.23
C SER A 125 -19.13 20.21 17.96
N PRO A 126 -19.23 21.17 18.89
CA PRO A 126 -19.91 22.43 18.65
C PRO A 126 -19.38 23.22 17.45
N ASP A 127 -18.14 23.07 17.10
CA ASP A 127 -17.40 23.84 16.10
C ASP A 127 -16.75 23.00 15.00
N SER A 128 -16.92 21.67 15.02
CA SER A 128 -16.31 20.78 14.03
C SER A 128 -17.07 19.48 13.80
N MET A 129 -16.83 18.84 12.66
CA MET A 129 -17.31 17.51 12.32
C MET A 129 -16.16 16.68 11.78
N VAL A 130 -16.15 15.37 12.13
CA VAL A 130 -15.20 14.39 11.59
C VAL A 130 -15.91 13.36 10.74
N PHE A 131 -15.44 13.20 9.51
CA PHE A 131 -15.96 12.27 8.52
C PHE A 131 -15.01 11.12 8.30
N GLU A 132 -15.56 9.90 8.24
CA GLU A 132 -14.88 8.69 7.78
C GLU A 132 -15.44 8.28 6.42
N LEU A 133 -14.57 8.14 5.44
CA LEU A 133 -14.95 7.63 4.12
C LEU A 133 -13.98 6.56 3.66
N THR A 134 -14.52 5.43 3.23
CA THR A 134 -13.76 4.37 2.55
C THR A 134 -14.23 4.26 1.11
N GLY A 135 -13.30 4.20 0.18
CA GLY A 135 -13.63 4.12 -1.23
C GLY A 135 -12.43 3.93 -2.15
N ARG A 136 -12.72 3.96 -3.45
CA ARG A 136 -11.66 4.11 -4.46
C ARG A 136 -11.06 5.51 -4.38
N PRO A 137 -9.80 5.70 -4.83
CA PRO A 137 -9.14 7.00 -4.82
C PRO A 137 -9.97 8.13 -5.47
N GLU A 138 -10.67 7.81 -6.57
CA GLU A 138 -11.50 8.78 -7.30
C GLU A 138 -12.66 9.27 -6.44
N LYS A 139 -13.30 8.36 -5.70
CA LYS A 139 -14.39 8.69 -4.77
C LYS A 139 -13.89 9.58 -3.63
N ILE A 140 -12.73 9.26 -3.06
CA ILE A 140 -12.10 10.06 -2.00
C ILE A 140 -11.77 11.46 -2.51
N ASN A 141 -11.19 11.57 -3.70
CA ASN A 141 -10.86 12.86 -4.31
C ASN A 141 -12.11 13.70 -4.61
N ALA A 142 -13.18 13.06 -5.11
CA ALA A 142 -14.44 13.74 -5.36
C ALA A 142 -15.08 14.27 -4.06
N PHE A 143 -15.05 13.46 -3.00
CA PHE A 143 -15.52 13.88 -1.68
C PHE A 143 -14.73 15.08 -1.14
N LEU A 144 -13.40 15.05 -1.20
CA LEU A 144 -12.56 16.15 -0.75
C LEU A 144 -12.84 17.47 -1.51
N LYS A 145 -13.17 17.39 -2.81
CA LYS A 145 -13.55 18.57 -3.60
C LYS A 145 -14.82 19.26 -3.09
N MET A 146 -15.75 18.50 -2.50
CA MET A 146 -16.97 19.09 -1.92
C MET A 146 -16.67 19.96 -0.71
N PHE A 147 -15.55 19.70 -0.04
CA PHE A 147 -15.12 20.47 1.13
C PHE A 147 -14.07 21.55 0.80
N SER A 148 -13.81 21.86 -0.48
CA SER A 148 -12.81 22.85 -0.87
C SER A 148 -13.15 24.28 -0.44
N GLY A 149 -14.42 24.58 -0.14
CA GLY A 149 -14.89 25.87 0.37
C GLY A 149 -14.94 25.97 1.89
N TYR A 150 -14.60 24.92 2.61
CA TYR A 150 -14.66 24.86 4.07
C TYR A 150 -13.24 24.84 4.67
N ASP A 151 -13.14 25.21 5.93
CA ASP A 151 -11.87 25.16 6.66
C ASP A 151 -11.58 23.72 7.12
N ILE A 152 -10.61 23.09 6.48
CA ILE A 152 -10.15 21.73 6.80
C ILE A 152 -9.15 21.82 7.95
N LEU A 153 -9.55 21.40 9.14
CA LEU A 153 -8.72 21.42 10.34
C LEU A 153 -7.68 20.30 10.34
N GLU A 154 -8.06 19.10 9.87
CA GLU A 154 -7.18 17.93 9.87
C GLU A 154 -7.60 16.95 8.78
N LEU A 155 -6.61 16.32 8.14
CA LEU A 155 -6.83 15.30 7.12
C LEU A 155 -5.84 14.15 7.33
N CYS A 156 -6.36 12.93 7.42
CA CYS A 156 -5.57 11.70 7.46
C CYS A 156 -5.98 10.80 6.30
N ARG A 157 -5.01 10.48 5.43
CA ARG A 157 -5.18 9.61 4.27
C ARG A 157 -3.94 8.72 4.13
N PRO A 158 -3.93 7.52 4.76
CA PRO A 158 -2.73 6.66 4.82
C PRO A 158 -2.27 6.17 3.45
N GLY A 159 -3.21 5.99 2.50
CA GLY A 159 -2.90 5.48 1.17
C GLY A 159 -3.74 4.26 0.77
N ILE A 160 -3.36 3.63 -0.34
CA ILE A 160 -4.09 2.49 -0.89
C ILE A 160 -3.76 1.21 -0.11
N THR A 161 -4.81 0.50 0.28
CA THR A 161 -4.75 -0.93 0.63
C THR A 161 -5.36 -1.72 -0.51
N ALA A 162 -4.68 -2.78 -0.97
CA ALA A 162 -5.09 -3.50 -2.16
C ALA A 162 -4.86 -5.02 -2.07
N LEU A 163 -5.75 -5.78 -2.72
CA LEU A 163 -5.69 -7.23 -2.87
C LEU A 163 -6.09 -7.60 -4.30
N GLU A 164 -5.57 -8.70 -4.82
CA GLU A 164 -6.06 -9.30 -6.06
C GLU A 164 -7.49 -9.82 -5.89
N ARG A 165 -8.24 -9.85 -7.01
CA ARG A 165 -9.57 -10.45 -7.07
C ARG A 165 -9.49 -11.95 -7.32
N GLY A 166 -10.50 -12.68 -6.84
CA GLY A 166 -10.68 -14.11 -7.10
C GLY A 166 -9.87 -15.02 -6.19
N GLY A 167 -9.89 -16.33 -6.50
CA GLY A 167 -9.32 -17.37 -5.67
C GLY A 167 -7.84 -17.69 -5.92
N LYS A 168 -7.14 -16.87 -6.69
CA LYS A 168 -5.69 -16.98 -6.80
C LYS A 168 -5.07 -16.50 -5.50
N HIS A 169 -4.90 -17.44 -4.57
CA HIS A 169 -4.03 -17.20 -3.44
C HIS A 169 -2.61 -17.10 -3.98
N GLN A 170 -1.97 -16.00 -3.78
CA GLN A 170 -0.54 -15.93 -3.91
C GLN A 170 0.01 -16.76 -2.75
N HIS A 171 0.23 -18.05 -3.03
CA HIS A 171 0.84 -18.94 -2.08
C HIS A 171 2.18 -18.35 -1.68
N MET A 172 2.35 -18.09 -0.39
CA MET A 172 3.63 -17.79 0.21
C MET A 172 4.49 -19.08 0.17
N GLN A 173 4.92 -19.47 -1.03
CA GLN A 173 5.92 -20.52 -1.14
C GLN A 173 7.22 -19.90 -0.64
N LYS A 174 7.67 -20.37 0.55
CA LYS A 174 9.08 -20.25 0.88
C LYS A 174 9.84 -20.80 -0.31
N PRO A 175 10.83 -20.10 -0.89
CA PRO A 175 11.80 -20.77 -1.73
C PRO A 175 12.33 -21.95 -0.90
N ALA A 176 12.26 -23.16 -1.42
CA ALA A 176 12.84 -24.30 -0.78
C ALA A 176 14.29 -23.92 -0.48
N GLN A 177 14.62 -23.75 0.79
CA GLN A 177 16.00 -23.76 1.21
C GLN A 177 16.52 -25.13 0.74
N GLU A 178 17.33 -25.12 -0.31
CA GLU A 178 18.23 -26.23 -0.57
C GLU A 178 19.03 -26.41 0.71
N VAL A 179 18.57 -27.34 1.51
CA VAL A 179 19.38 -27.94 2.57
C VAL A 179 20.52 -28.61 1.81
N ARG A 180 21.62 -27.89 1.63
CA ARG A 180 22.90 -28.48 1.35
C ARG A 180 23.30 -29.22 2.62
N ASP A 181 22.76 -30.40 2.80
CA ASP A 181 23.36 -31.41 3.64
C ASP A 181 24.72 -31.78 3.00
N ALA A 182 25.70 -30.99 3.37
CA ALA A 182 27.06 -31.40 3.22
C ALA A 182 27.25 -32.59 4.16
N GLN A 183 27.08 -33.77 3.63
CA GLN A 183 27.61 -34.98 4.23
C GLN A 183 29.13 -34.77 4.35
N LEU A 184 29.56 -34.38 5.55
CA LEU A 184 30.96 -34.54 5.95
C LEU A 184 31.23 -36.06 6.04
N PRO A 185 32.21 -36.59 5.31
CA PRO A 185 32.64 -37.96 5.51
C PRO A 185 33.23 -38.08 6.92
N LEU A 186 32.71 -39.04 7.66
CA LEU A 186 33.26 -39.45 8.96
C LEU A 186 34.73 -39.88 8.78
N PRO A 187 35.68 -39.41 9.63
CA PRO A 187 37.05 -39.86 9.58
C PRO A 187 37.10 -41.33 9.97
N GLY A 188 37.71 -42.13 9.10
CA GLY A 188 37.86 -43.56 9.29
C GLY A 188 38.66 -43.86 10.56
N THR A 189 38.09 -44.74 11.39
CA THR A 189 38.77 -45.39 12.49
C THR A 189 39.81 -46.34 11.92
N HIS A 190 41.06 -45.98 11.98
CA HIS A 190 42.21 -46.89 11.78
C HIS A 190 42.60 -47.41 13.13
N CYS A 191 42.38 -48.71 13.36
CA CYS A 191 42.93 -49.45 14.47
C CYS A 191 44.24 -50.06 13.99
N PRO A 192 45.38 -49.86 14.64
CA PRO A 192 46.57 -50.68 14.41
C PRO A 192 46.61 -51.87 15.37
N GLN A 193 47.02 -53.00 14.83
CA GLN A 193 47.45 -54.16 15.59
C GLN A 193 48.74 -53.88 16.34
#